data_1d68ac33b8b97d21a3b310ccafa70b7e
#
_entry.id   1d68ac33b8b97d21a3b310ccafa70b7e
#
_cell.length_a   1.000
_cell.length_b   1.000
_cell.length_c   1.000
_cell.angle_alpha   90.00
_cell.angle_beta   90.00
_cell.angle_gamma   90.00
#
_symmetry.space_group_name_H-M   'P 1'
#
loop_
_entity.id
_entity.type
_entity.pdbx_description
1 polymer ?
#
loop_
_entity_poly.entity_id
_entity_poly.type
_entity_poly.pdbx_seq_one_letter_code
_entity_poly.pdbx_strand_id
1 'polypeptide(L)'
;MNRINPHWQKSLAIHAVALMVATFIGLVVIGNKEAPGLICTSLWGALISPLVYPIVGPYMVAFLLAAHIEVLQLFFLPVVVLSYVAYFAFLLGAILGKDEDVRVGCCIVLSAWFVLTLFGLSEWAKFWSV
;
A
#
# COMPACT_ATOMS: atom_id res chain seq x y z
N MET A 1 -0.94 11.69 -28.06
CA MET A 1 -2.14 11.30 -27.33
C MET A 1 -2.22 9.81 -27.01
N ASN A 2 -1.32 9.01 -27.57
CA ASN A 2 -1.34 7.55 -27.37
C ASN A 2 -0.35 7.08 -26.30
N ARG A 3 -0.13 7.90 -25.29
CA ARG A 3 0.79 7.57 -24.18
C ARG A 3 0.09 6.86 -23.03
N ILE A 4 -1.22 6.75 -23.08
CA ILE A 4 -2.02 6.17 -22.02
C ILE A 4 -2.52 4.79 -22.44
N ASN A 5 -2.49 3.85 -21.50
CA ASN A 5 -3.02 2.51 -21.73
C ASN A 5 -4.51 2.59 -22.11
N PRO A 6 -4.92 2.07 -23.29
CA PRO A 6 -6.34 2.11 -23.67
C PRO A 6 -7.24 1.28 -22.75
N HIS A 7 -6.68 0.36 -21.97
CA HIS A 7 -7.40 -0.49 -21.04
C HIS A 7 -7.19 -0.06 -19.60
N TRP A 8 -6.98 1.24 -19.34
CA TRP A 8 -6.68 1.74 -18.01
C TRP A 8 -7.80 1.45 -17.01
N GLN A 9 -9.06 1.46 -17.46
CA GLN A 9 -10.20 1.14 -16.58
C GLN A 9 -10.15 -0.30 -16.10
N LYS A 10 -9.80 -1.22 -16.99
CA LYS A 10 -9.64 -2.64 -16.64
C LYS A 10 -8.48 -2.83 -15.67
N SER A 11 -7.35 -2.19 -15.93
CA SER A 11 -6.18 -2.25 -15.06
C SER A 11 -6.50 -1.68 -13.66
N LEU A 12 -7.23 -0.58 -13.62
CA LEU A 12 -7.67 0.02 -12.35
C LEU A 12 -8.58 -0.93 -11.56
N ALA A 13 -9.54 -1.57 -12.25
CA ALA A 13 -10.45 -2.51 -11.61
C ALA A 13 -9.70 -3.73 -11.06
N ILE A 14 -8.78 -4.29 -11.85
CA ILE A 14 -7.96 -5.43 -11.40
C ILE A 14 -7.10 -5.04 -10.20
N HIS A 15 -6.49 -3.87 -10.23
CA HIS A 15 -5.69 -3.38 -9.11
C HIS A 15 -6.54 -3.21 -7.85
N ALA A 16 -7.74 -2.63 -7.98
CA ALA A 16 -8.64 -2.43 -6.84
C ALA A 16 -9.07 -3.77 -6.23
N VAL A 17 -9.47 -4.74 -7.05
CA VAL A 17 -9.88 -6.06 -6.58
C VAL A 17 -8.71 -6.79 -5.92
N ALA A 18 -7.52 -6.75 -6.54
CA ALA A 18 -6.33 -7.37 -5.98
C ALA A 18 -5.98 -6.75 -4.62
N LEU A 19 -6.10 -5.44 -4.49
CA LEU A 19 -5.84 -4.74 -3.24
C LEU A 19 -6.86 -5.11 -2.17
N MET A 20 -8.15 -5.23 -2.52
CA MET A 20 -9.19 -5.68 -1.59
C MET A 20 -8.89 -7.08 -1.05
N VAL A 21 -8.58 -8.03 -1.94
CA VAL A 21 -8.29 -9.41 -1.55
C VAL A 21 -7.03 -9.48 -0.70
N ALA A 22 -5.96 -8.81 -1.13
CA ALA A 22 -4.69 -8.81 -0.40
C ALA A 22 -4.84 -8.18 0.99
N THR A 23 -5.59 -7.08 1.08
CA THR A 23 -5.84 -6.41 2.36
C THR A 23 -6.65 -7.29 3.30
N PHE A 24 -7.68 -7.96 2.78
CA PHE A 24 -8.48 -8.88 3.58
C PHE A 24 -7.62 -10.00 4.16
N ILE A 25 -6.80 -10.64 3.32
CA ILE A 25 -5.90 -11.71 3.76
C ILE A 25 -4.90 -11.19 4.81
N GLY A 26 -4.30 -10.03 4.56
CA GLY A 26 -3.34 -9.43 5.49
C GLY A 26 -3.95 -9.09 6.83
N LEU A 27 -5.15 -8.51 6.85
CA LEU A 27 -5.84 -8.15 8.08
C LEU A 27 -6.29 -9.38 8.86
N VAL A 28 -6.74 -10.43 8.17
CA VAL A 28 -7.13 -11.69 8.81
C VAL A 28 -5.91 -12.34 9.47
N VAL A 29 -4.76 -12.37 8.78
CA VAL A 29 -3.54 -12.95 9.34
C VAL A 29 -3.08 -12.17 10.55
N ILE A 30 -3.08 -10.84 10.48
CA ILE A 30 -2.69 -9.98 11.61
C ILE A 30 -3.71 -10.11 12.75
N GLY A 31 -5.00 -10.09 12.41
CA GLY A 31 -6.08 -10.15 13.40
C GLY A 31 -6.14 -11.45 14.17
N ASN A 32 -5.85 -12.58 13.53
CA ASN A 32 -5.84 -13.89 14.19
C ASN A 32 -4.80 -13.98 15.31
N LYS A 33 -3.72 -13.21 15.21
CA LYS A 33 -2.67 -13.22 16.22
C LYS A 33 -2.96 -12.27 17.38
N GLU A 34 -3.66 -11.16 17.14
CA GLU A 34 -3.74 -10.08 18.13
C GLU A 34 -5.16 -9.77 18.61
N ALA A 35 -6.21 -10.08 17.83
CA ALA A 35 -7.57 -9.78 18.25
C ALA A 35 -8.60 -10.65 17.50
N PRO A 36 -9.09 -11.72 18.13
CA PRO A 36 -10.05 -12.63 17.48
C PRO A 36 -11.44 -12.04 17.36
N GLY A 37 -11.73 -10.95 17.02
CA GLY A 37 -13.03 -10.32 16.77
C GLY A 37 -13.01 -9.37 15.59
N LEU A 38 -11.85 -9.31 14.90
CA LEU A 38 -11.61 -8.35 13.84
C LEU A 38 -12.06 -8.80 12.44
N ILE A 39 -12.76 -9.96 12.34
CA ILE A 39 -13.16 -10.48 11.03
C ILE A 39 -14.12 -9.49 10.33
N CYS A 40 -15.09 -8.95 11.04
CA CYS A 40 -16.01 -7.97 10.47
C CYS A 40 -15.30 -6.67 10.12
N THR A 41 -14.39 -6.23 10.97
CA THR A 41 -13.56 -5.04 10.73
C THR A 41 -12.64 -5.25 9.52
N SER A 42 -12.11 -6.47 9.36
CA SER A 42 -11.27 -6.84 8.23
C SER A 42 -12.03 -6.77 6.91
N LEU A 43 -13.30 -7.20 6.90
CA LEU A 43 -14.14 -7.13 5.70
C LEU A 43 -14.37 -5.68 5.29
N TRP A 44 -14.75 -4.80 6.23
CA TRP A 44 -14.92 -3.38 5.95
C TRP A 44 -13.63 -2.73 5.50
N GLY A 45 -12.53 -3.02 6.18
CA GLY A 45 -11.21 -2.51 5.81
C GLY A 45 -10.82 -2.93 4.40
N ALA A 46 -11.10 -4.18 4.02
CA ALA A 46 -10.82 -4.66 2.67
C ALA A 46 -11.67 -3.94 1.63
N LEU A 47 -12.96 -3.72 1.91
CA LEU A 47 -13.85 -3.06 0.96
C LEU A 47 -13.44 -1.60 0.69
N ILE A 48 -12.94 -0.89 1.70
CA ILE A 48 -12.53 0.50 1.55
C ILE A 48 -11.04 0.64 1.20
N SER A 49 -10.29 -0.45 1.12
CA SER A 49 -8.83 -0.41 0.91
C SER A 49 -8.41 0.32 -0.36
N PRO A 50 -9.11 0.22 -1.52
CA PRO A 50 -8.70 0.96 -2.70
C PRO A 50 -8.73 2.47 -2.51
N LEU A 51 -9.57 2.98 -1.60
CA LEU A 51 -9.66 4.41 -1.29
C LEU A 51 -8.71 4.81 -0.16
N VAL A 52 -8.54 3.95 0.83
CA VAL A 52 -7.76 4.25 2.04
C VAL A 52 -6.27 3.96 1.83
N TYR A 53 -5.93 2.91 1.11
CA TYR A 53 -4.54 2.48 0.93
C TYR A 53 -3.65 3.58 0.31
N PRO A 54 -4.07 4.31 -0.73
CA PRO A 54 -3.25 5.40 -1.26
C PRO A 54 -2.93 6.50 -0.25
N ILE A 55 -3.74 6.63 0.80
CA ILE A 55 -3.52 7.63 1.85
C ILE A 55 -2.62 7.05 2.95
N VAL A 56 -2.89 5.83 3.39
CA VAL A 56 -2.23 5.20 4.54
C VAL A 56 -0.95 4.48 4.15
N GLY A 57 -0.92 3.83 2.97
CA GLY A 57 0.21 3.01 2.55
C GLY A 57 1.55 3.72 2.54
N PRO A 58 1.69 4.87 1.85
CA PRO A 58 2.96 5.59 1.83
C PRO A 58 3.39 6.05 3.22
N TYR A 59 2.45 6.46 4.06
CA TYR A 59 2.75 6.87 5.44
C TYR A 59 3.31 5.70 6.25
N MET A 60 2.71 4.50 6.13
CA MET A 60 3.15 3.32 6.86
C MET A 60 4.56 2.89 6.43
N VAL A 61 4.88 2.98 5.15
CA VAL A 61 6.23 2.67 4.66
C VAL A 61 7.24 3.69 5.23
N ALA A 62 6.90 4.98 5.21
CA ALA A 62 7.75 6.02 5.78
C ALA A 62 7.96 5.80 7.28
N PHE A 63 6.89 5.43 8.00
CA PHE A 63 6.95 5.11 9.42
C PHE A 63 7.87 3.92 9.69
N LEU A 64 7.74 2.86 8.89
CA LEU A 64 8.59 1.67 9.02
C LEU A 64 10.06 2.01 8.82
N LEU A 65 10.38 2.78 7.78
CA LEU A 65 11.76 3.20 7.51
C LEU A 65 12.31 4.06 8.65
N ALA A 66 11.52 5.00 9.16
CA ALA A 66 11.94 5.86 10.26
C ALA A 66 12.13 5.09 11.56
N ALA A 67 11.33 4.04 11.78
CA ALA A 67 11.44 3.21 12.97
C ALA A 67 12.74 2.41 13.01
N HIS A 68 13.27 2.03 11.84
CA HIS A 68 14.49 1.23 11.75
C HIS A 68 15.75 2.03 11.43
N ILE A 69 15.62 3.24 10.92
CA ILE A 69 16.75 4.08 10.52
C ILE A 69 16.63 5.42 11.25
N GLU A 70 17.50 5.65 12.22
CA GLU A 70 17.44 6.84 13.09
C GLU A 70 17.60 8.15 12.30
N VAL A 71 18.47 8.16 11.29
CA VAL A 71 18.69 9.36 10.47
C VAL A 71 17.41 9.81 9.81
N LEU A 72 16.55 8.87 9.39
CA LEU A 72 15.30 9.19 8.73
C LEU A 72 14.26 9.79 9.68
N GLN A 73 14.42 9.61 10.99
CA GLN A 73 13.54 10.26 11.97
C GLN A 73 13.70 11.78 11.96
N LEU A 74 14.91 12.26 11.73
CA LEU A 74 15.19 13.69 11.60
C LEU A 74 14.60 14.28 10.32
N PHE A 75 14.49 13.47 9.27
CA PHE A 75 13.97 13.88 7.96
C PHE A 75 12.63 13.19 7.66
N PHE A 76 11.83 12.94 8.71
CA PHE A 76 10.59 12.17 8.56
C PHE A 76 9.62 12.83 7.59
N LEU A 77 9.42 14.13 7.68
CA LEU A 77 8.51 14.86 6.79
C LEU A 77 8.91 14.77 5.32
N PRO A 78 10.17 15.05 4.93
CA PRO A 78 10.61 14.79 3.56
C PRO A 78 10.47 13.34 3.11
N VAL A 79 10.73 12.38 4.00
CA VAL A 79 10.58 10.95 3.68
C VAL A 79 9.13 10.62 3.39
N VAL A 80 8.18 11.16 4.18
CA VAL A 80 6.76 10.98 3.94
C VAL A 80 6.35 11.55 2.58
N VAL A 81 6.79 12.76 2.27
CA VAL A 81 6.47 13.40 0.98
C VAL A 81 7.01 12.60 -0.18
N LEU A 82 8.28 12.16 -0.10
CA LEU A 82 8.89 11.34 -1.15
C LEU A 82 8.17 10.00 -1.30
N SER A 83 7.72 9.41 -0.19
CA SER A 83 6.98 8.17 -0.20
C SER A 83 5.66 8.32 -0.97
N TYR A 84 4.91 9.39 -0.74
CA TYR A 84 3.68 9.67 -1.47
C TYR A 84 3.95 9.90 -2.96
N VAL A 85 4.95 10.69 -3.29
CA VAL A 85 5.30 10.97 -4.69
C VAL A 85 5.68 9.68 -5.41
N ALA A 86 6.53 8.85 -4.80
CA ALA A 86 6.97 7.59 -5.39
C ALA A 86 5.79 6.64 -5.56
N TYR A 87 4.94 6.51 -4.54
CA TYR A 87 3.79 5.61 -4.62
C TYR A 87 2.85 6.00 -5.76
N PHE A 88 2.47 7.27 -5.85
CA PHE A 88 1.57 7.73 -6.90
C PHE A 88 2.21 7.63 -8.29
N ALA A 89 3.52 7.86 -8.41
CA ALA A 89 4.22 7.67 -9.67
C ALA A 89 4.16 6.23 -10.16
N PHE A 90 4.42 5.27 -9.27
CA PHE A 90 4.34 3.85 -9.62
C PHE A 90 2.90 3.41 -9.86
N LEU A 91 1.95 3.93 -9.11
CA LEU A 91 0.52 3.63 -9.30
C LEU A 91 0.06 4.10 -10.69
N LEU A 92 0.39 5.30 -11.07
CA LEU A 92 0.06 5.83 -12.39
C LEU A 92 0.75 5.03 -13.49
N GLY A 93 2.01 4.64 -13.29
CA GLY A 93 2.72 3.79 -14.25
C GLY A 93 2.07 2.43 -14.41
N ALA A 94 1.59 1.84 -13.32
CA ALA A 94 0.93 0.53 -13.35
C ALA A 94 -0.42 0.56 -14.06
N ILE A 95 -1.16 1.67 -13.92
CA ILE A 95 -2.51 1.79 -14.48
C ILE A 95 -2.48 2.40 -15.88
N LEU A 96 -1.74 3.49 -16.05
CA LEU A 96 -1.76 4.29 -17.27
C LEU A 96 -0.60 3.97 -18.23
N GLY A 97 0.39 3.21 -17.78
CA GLY A 97 1.56 2.89 -18.60
C GLY A 97 1.17 2.16 -19.88
N LYS A 98 1.69 2.61 -21.02
CA LYS A 98 1.41 2.02 -22.32
C LYS A 98 2.17 0.70 -22.51
N ASP A 99 3.43 0.66 -22.07
CA ASP A 99 4.27 -0.53 -22.22
C ASP A 99 3.94 -1.57 -21.15
N GLU A 100 3.78 -2.81 -21.60
CA GLU A 100 3.48 -3.92 -20.69
C GLU A 100 4.60 -4.11 -19.65
N ASP A 101 5.87 -4.00 -20.09
CA ASP A 101 7.01 -4.16 -19.20
C ASP A 101 7.01 -3.12 -18.08
N VAL A 102 6.66 -1.88 -18.40
CA VAL A 102 6.55 -0.79 -17.43
C VAL A 102 5.44 -1.09 -16.42
N ARG A 103 4.27 -1.52 -16.90
CA ARG A 103 3.15 -1.86 -16.03
C ARG A 103 3.48 -3.01 -15.08
N VAL A 104 4.11 -4.05 -15.61
CA VAL A 104 4.51 -5.22 -14.79
C VAL A 104 5.54 -4.80 -13.75
N GLY A 105 6.55 -4.02 -14.14
CA GLY A 105 7.54 -3.52 -13.21
C GLY A 105 6.94 -2.67 -12.10
N CYS A 106 6.02 -1.78 -12.45
CA CYS A 106 5.31 -0.96 -11.46
C CYS A 106 4.45 -1.82 -10.53
N CYS A 107 3.78 -2.85 -11.05
CA CYS A 107 2.99 -3.77 -10.23
C CYS A 107 3.87 -4.54 -9.24
N ILE A 108 5.06 -4.96 -9.65
CA ILE A 108 6.01 -5.64 -8.77
C ILE A 108 6.43 -4.70 -7.63
N VAL A 109 6.77 -3.45 -7.96
CA VAL A 109 7.13 -2.45 -6.95
C VAL A 109 5.97 -2.19 -5.99
N LEU A 110 4.75 -2.06 -6.51
CA LEU A 110 3.58 -1.84 -5.67
C LEU A 110 3.27 -3.04 -4.78
N SER A 111 3.52 -4.26 -5.25
CA SER A 111 3.37 -5.47 -4.42
C SER A 111 4.36 -5.47 -3.27
N ALA A 112 5.62 -5.14 -3.54
CA ALA A 112 6.62 -5.00 -2.48
C ALA A 112 6.24 -3.88 -1.50
N TRP A 113 5.72 -2.79 -2.01
CA TRP A 113 5.23 -1.67 -1.21
C TRP A 113 4.12 -2.10 -0.27
N PHE A 114 3.18 -2.91 -0.77
CA PHE A 114 2.09 -3.46 0.02
C PHE A 114 2.61 -4.32 1.18
N VAL A 115 3.58 -5.19 0.91
CA VAL A 115 4.20 -6.01 1.95
C VAL A 115 4.86 -5.14 3.02
N LEU A 116 5.60 -4.11 2.60
CA LEU A 116 6.20 -3.16 3.54
C LEU A 116 5.15 -2.40 4.33
N THR A 117 4.01 -2.09 3.71
CA THR A 117 2.89 -1.43 4.41
C THR A 117 2.33 -2.32 5.51
N LEU A 118 2.20 -3.62 5.27
CA LEU A 118 1.74 -4.56 6.29
C LEU A 118 2.72 -4.63 7.47
N PHE A 119 4.02 -4.65 7.20
CA PHE A 119 5.02 -4.60 8.27
C PHE A 119 4.95 -3.29 9.04
N GLY A 120 4.81 -2.17 8.35
CA GLY A 120 4.66 -0.87 8.99
C GLY A 120 3.42 -0.79 9.86
N LEU A 121 2.31 -1.34 9.38
CA LEU A 121 1.06 -1.39 10.13
C LEU A 121 1.21 -2.24 11.40
N SER A 122 1.92 -3.37 11.30
CA SER A 122 2.21 -4.22 12.46
C SER A 122 3.04 -3.48 13.51
N GLU A 123 4.10 -2.78 13.09
CA GLU A 123 4.92 -1.99 14.00
C GLU A 123 4.12 -0.83 14.62
N TRP A 124 3.29 -0.18 13.85
CA TRP A 124 2.44 0.90 14.32
C TRP A 124 1.43 0.41 15.36
N ALA A 125 0.84 -0.77 15.12
CA ALA A 125 -0.09 -1.38 16.06
C ALA A 125 0.58 -1.72 17.40
N LYS A 126 1.81 -2.24 17.34
CA LYS A 126 2.60 -2.51 18.55
C LYS A 126 2.89 -1.23 19.35
N PHE A 127 3.18 -0.15 18.65
CA PHE A 127 3.46 1.15 19.27
C PHE A 127 2.24 1.63 20.06
N TRP A 128 1.03 1.46 19.54
CA TRP A 128 -0.19 1.91 20.19
C TRP A 128 -0.75 0.92 21.20
N SER A 129 -0.33 -0.35 21.19
CA SER A 129 -0.83 -1.37 22.08
C SER A 129 -0.09 -1.42 23.42
N VAL A 130 0.92 -0.59 23.60
CA VAL A 130 1.65 -0.45 24.86
C VAL A 130 0.93 0.57 25.82
#